data_1974db36fa81226b84d721580d4ed12b
#
_entry.id   1974db36fa81226b84d721580d4ed12b
#
_cell.length_a   1.000
_cell.length_b   1.000
_cell.length_c   1.000
_cell.angle_alpha   90.00
_cell.angle_beta   90.00
_cell.angle_gamma   90.00
#
_symmetry.space_group_name_H-M   'P 1'
#
loop_
_entity.id
_entity.type
_entity.pdbx_description
1 polymer ?
#
loop_
_entity_poly.entity_id
_entity_poly.type
_entity_poly.pdbx_seq_one_letter_code
_entity_poly.pdbx_strand_id
1 'polypeptide(L)'
;MYSSLNIYNQPVTLAPTTVASPNAAYQRMANFWGLVEDLKEGTYKIRSEHRKYLNQEPRETDDAYDTRLARSTVVPYLQRIEKMLSGMLVRKPIRLDDVSDLVREQLFDVDLEGNDLNVWLYQTARVAISFGHVGVLVDAPKDGEKARPYWVTYAPKDILGWRTEIIDGVRKLTQLRLMEQVVESDGKYGEKIVKQIRVLEPGRYEIHRKNNKGEYKLHDEGEMSI
;
A
#
# COMPACT_ATOMS: atom_id res chain seq x y z
N MET A 1 32.31 6.91 11.25
CA MET A 1 32.33 6.63 9.80
C MET A 1 30.90 6.27 9.41
N TYR A 2 30.13 7.24 8.91
CA TYR A 2 28.76 6.98 8.46
C TYR A 2 28.84 6.24 7.13
N SER A 3 28.52 4.93 7.12
CA SER A 3 28.31 4.22 5.87
C SER A 3 27.04 4.82 5.25
N SER A 4 27.19 5.52 4.15
CA SER A 4 26.05 5.91 3.32
C SER A 4 25.29 4.62 2.97
N LEU A 5 24.08 4.49 3.50
CA LEU A 5 23.14 3.44 3.11
C LEU A 5 22.85 3.63 1.62
N ASN A 6 23.60 2.94 0.78
CA ASN A 6 23.32 2.91 -0.66
C ASN A 6 22.16 1.96 -0.89
N ILE A 7 20.95 2.46 -0.70
CA ILE A 7 19.68 1.72 -0.83
C ILE A 7 19.52 1.10 -2.23
N TYR A 8 20.22 1.62 -3.23
CA TYR A 8 20.11 1.16 -4.62
C TYR A 8 21.00 -0.05 -4.95
N ASN A 9 21.96 -0.42 -4.12
CA ASN A 9 22.94 -1.50 -4.38
C ASN A 9 22.82 -2.71 -3.43
N GLN A 10 21.68 -2.89 -2.76
CA GLN A 10 21.47 -4.11 -1.99
C GLN A 10 21.31 -5.32 -2.94
N PRO A 11 22.05 -6.43 -2.70
CA PRO A 11 21.88 -7.62 -3.52
C PRO A 11 20.45 -8.15 -3.36
N VAL A 12 19.75 -8.28 -4.48
CA VAL A 12 18.42 -8.86 -4.52
C VAL A 12 18.54 -10.37 -4.60
N THR A 13 18.23 -11.06 -3.53
CA THR A 13 18.12 -12.52 -3.55
C THR A 13 16.82 -12.93 -4.22
N LEU A 14 16.91 -13.55 -5.39
CA LEU A 14 15.76 -14.13 -6.08
C LEU A 14 15.33 -15.40 -5.32
N ALA A 15 14.37 -15.26 -4.41
CA ALA A 15 13.71 -16.40 -3.78
C ALA A 15 12.80 -17.12 -4.81
N PRO A 16 12.40 -18.39 -4.52
CA PRO A 16 11.48 -19.12 -5.41
C PRO A 16 10.26 -18.28 -5.74
N THR A 17 9.96 -18.17 -7.03
CA THR A 17 8.90 -17.30 -7.54
C THR A 17 7.52 -17.90 -7.29
N THR A 18 6.86 -17.43 -6.26
CA THR A 18 5.44 -17.68 -6.01
C THR A 18 4.62 -16.44 -6.41
N VAL A 19 3.31 -16.58 -6.46
CA VAL A 19 2.41 -15.44 -6.70
C VAL A 19 2.65 -14.27 -5.72
N ALA A 20 3.07 -14.58 -4.50
CA ALA A 20 3.35 -13.60 -3.44
C ALA A 20 4.79 -13.05 -3.47
N SER A 21 5.66 -13.53 -4.34
CA SER A 21 7.06 -13.08 -4.39
C SER A 21 7.15 -11.67 -4.96
N PRO A 22 7.70 -10.68 -4.23
CA PRO A 22 7.85 -9.34 -4.76
C PRO A 22 8.89 -9.28 -5.88
N ASN A 23 8.75 -8.31 -6.78
CA ASN A 23 9.75 -8.08 -7.81
C ASN A 23 11.00 -7.36 -7.26
N ALA A 24 12.06 -7.25 -8.09
CA ALA A 24 13.33 -6.63 -7.68
C ALA A 24 13.18 -5.13 -7.34
N ALA A 25 12.27 -4.41 -7.97
CA ALA A 25 12.02 -3.00 -7.66
C ALA A 25 11.40 -2.85 -6.28
N TYR A 26 10.42 -3.67 -5.94
CA TYR A 26 9.85 -3.74 -4.59
C TYR A 26 10.91 -4.02 -3.54
N GLN A 27 11.72 -5.08 -3.74
CA GLN A 27 12.73 -5.50 -2.76
C GLN A 27 13.74 -4.39 -2.45
N ARG A 28 14.13 -3.59 -3.45
CA ARG A 28 15.02 -2.44 -3.25
C ARG A 28 14.42 -1.36 -2.37
N MET A 29 13.11 -1.18 -2.42
CA MET A 29 12.41 -0.10 -1.70
C MET A 29 11.80 -0.54 -0.38
N ALA A 30 11.65 -1.84 -0.14
CA ALA A 30 10.93 -2.38 1.02
C ALA A 30 11.43 -1.85 2.37
N ASN A 31 12.76 -1.79 2.55
CA ASN A 31 13.36 -1.28 3.78
C ASN A 31 13.06 0.22 4.00
N PHE A 32 13.06 1.00 2.91
CA PHE A 32 12.71 2.41 2.97
C PHE A 32 11.24 2.62 3.34
N TRP A 33 10.34 1.88 2.72
CA TRP A 33 8.91 1.94 3.06
C TRP A 33 8.65 1.51 4.51
N GLY A 34 9.35 0.49 5.01
CA GLY A 34 9.27 0.09 6.41
C GLY A 34 9.70 1.20 7.37
N LEU A 35 10.78 1.92 7.06
CA LEU A 35 11.20 3.08 7.84
C LEU A 35 10.14 4.19 7.84
N VAL A 36 9.55 4.49 6.67
CA VAL A 36 8.49 5.49 6.54
C VAL A 36 7.28 5.12 7.41
N GLU A 37 6.87 3.85 7.42
CA GLU A 37 5.77 3.36 8.29
C GLU A 37 6.10 3.52 9.76
N ASP A 38 7.26 3.06 10.20
CA ASP A 38 7.69 3.16 11.59
C ASP A 38 7.73 4.63 12.07
N LEU A 39 8.17 5.55 11.21
CA LEU A 39 8.16 6.99 11.48
C LEU A 39 6.74 7.58 11.51
N LYS A 40 5.83 7.07 10.69
CA LYS A 40 4.41 7.47 10.70
C LYS A 40 3.67 6.97 11.94
N GLU A 41 4.00 5.80 12.45
CA GLU A 41 3.48 5.30 13.73
C GLU A 41 4.05 6.05 14.94
N GLY A 42 5.21 6.69 14.77
CA GLY A 42 5.78 7.65 15.71
C GLY A 42 6.44 7.02 16.93
N THR A 43 6.41 7.75 18.06
CA THR A 43 7.20 7.43 19.26
C THR A 43 6.95 6.01 19.79
N TYR A 44 5.71 5.56 19.81
CA TYR A 44 5.39 4.22 20.32
C TYR A 44 6.08 3.13 19.49
N LYS A 45 5.96 3.19 18.19
CA LYS A 45 6.59 2.22 17.27
C LYS A 45 8.11 2.27 17.35
N ILE A 46 8.70 3.46 17.34
CA ILE A 46 10.16 3.63 17.42
C ILE A 46 10.72 3.05 18.74
N ARG A 47 10.01 3.22 19.86
CA ARG A 47 10.39 2.60 21.12
C ARG A 47 10.27 1.08 21.10
N SER A 48 9.19 0.53 20.49
CA SER A 48 8.99 -0.92 20.41
C SER A 48 10.04 -1.64 19.54
N GLU A 49 10.68 -0.92 18.62
CA GLU A 49 11.75 -1.44 17.77
C GLU A 49 13.14 -1.39 18.45
N HIS A 50 13.22 -0.89 19.68
CA HIS A 50 14.40 -0.90 20.55
C HIS A 50 15.70 -0.48 19.82
N ARG A 51 16.70 -1.37 19.81
CA ARG A 51 18.04 -1.13 19.25
C ARG A 51 18.09 -0.87 17.74
N LYS A 52 16.98 -1.09 17.02
CA LYS A 52 16.87 -0.75 15.60
C LYS A 52 17.05 0.75 15.35
N TYR A 53 16.50 1.59 16.24
CA TYR A 53 16.50 3.06 16.10
C TYR A 53 17.29 3.77 17.18
N LEU A 54 17.41 3.19 18.37
CA LEU A 54 18.17 3.74 19.47
C LEU A 54 19.24 2.73 19.90
N ASN A 55 20.45 2.93 19.42
CA ASN A 55 21.56 2.05 19.77
C ASN A 55 21.89 2.17 21.25
N GLN A 56 22.22 1.02 21.88
CA GLN A 56 22.78 1.01 23.22
C GLN A 56 24.25 1.42 23.16
N GLU A 57 24.67 2.31 24.03
CA GLU A 57 26.06 2.75 24.13
C GLU A 57 26.95 1.63 24.70
N PRO A 58 28.24 1.52 24.28
CA PRO A 58 29.11 0.39 24.65
C PRO A 58 29.29 0.14 26.15
N ARG A 59 29.08 1.16 26.98
CA ARG A 59 29.20 1.08 28.46
C ARG A 59 27.88 1.32 29.18
N GLU A 60 26.79 1.38 28.46
CA GLU A 60 25.45 1.61 29.01
C GLU A 60 24.90 0.28 29.54
N THR A 61 24.42 0.28 30.77
CA THR A 61 23.70 -0.88 31.33
C THR A 61 22.33 -1.00 30.69
N ASP A 62 21.72 -2.19 30.70
CA ASP A 62 20.39 -2.41 30.16
C ASP A 62 19.35 -1.52 30.85
N ASP A 63 19.42 -1.33 32.16
CA ASP A 63 18.52 -0.46 32.92
C ASP A 63 18.65 1.02 32.51
N ALA A 64 19.87 1.52 32.29
CA ALA A 64 20.11 2.86 31.78
C ALA A 64 19.57 3.03 30.35
N TYR A 65 19.78 2.02 29.50
CA TYR A 65 19.24 1.99 28.15
C TYR A 65 17.71 2.04 28.16
N ASP A 66 17.05 1.20 28.93
CA ASP A 66 15.59 1.15 29.02
C ASP A 66 15.01 2.46 29.56
N THR A 67 15.67 3.09 30.55
CA THR A 67 15.31 4.41 31.04
C THR A 67 15.44 5.47 29.95
N ARG A 68 16.50 5.44 29.13
CA ARG A 68 16.73 6.38 28.02
C ARG A 68 15.70 6.12 26.91
N LEU A 69 15.42 4.87 26.57
CA LEU A 69 14.40 4.47 25.59
C LEU A 69 13.02 4.98 26.00
N ALA A 70 12.63 4.79 27.25
CA ALA A 70 11.34 5.26 27.78
C ALA A 70 11.14 6.78 27.73
N ARG A 71 12.22 7.55 27.71
CA ARG A 71 12.19 9.02 27.59
C ARG A 71 12.35 9.51 26.15
N SER A 72 12.80 8.66 25.22
CA SER A 72 13.00 9.06 23.83
C SER A 72 11.68 9.44 23.17
N THR A 73 11.70 10.42 22.29
CA THR A 73 10.52 10.85 21.53
C THR A 73 10.91 11.12 20.09
N VAL A 74 9.98 10.82 19.18
CA VAL A 74 10.12 11.15 17.76
C VAL A 74 9.16 12.27 17.43
N VAL A 75 9.69 13.40 16.96
CA VAL A 75 8.87 14.51 16.49
C VAL A 75 8.23 14.12 15.15
N PRO A 76 6.90 14.18 14.98
CA PRO A 76 6.21 13.67 13.80
C PRO A 76 6.31 14.61 12.59
N TYR A 77 7.52 15.02 12.23
CA TYR A 77 7.76 15.92 11.09
C TYR A 77 7.25 15.33 9.77
N LEU A 78 7.48 14.04 9.54
CA LEU A 78 7.01 13.37 8.33
C LEU A 78 5.49 13.50 8.17
N GLN A 79 4.73 13.20 9.22
CA GLN A 79 3.27 13.32 9.20
C GLN A 79 2.81 14.78 9.01
N ARG A 80 3.52 15.75 9.61
CA ARG A 80 3.19 17.17 9.44
C ARG A 80 3.40 17.64 8.01
N ILE A 81 4.53 17.28 7.41
CA ILE A 81 4.85 17.61 6.02
C ILE A 81 3.86 16.95 5.06
N GLU A 82 3.60 15.66 5.25
CA GLU A 82 2.61 14.90 4.47
C GLU A 82 1.24 15.59 4.47
N LYS A 83 0.71 15.89 5.66
CA LYS A 83 -0.60 16.55 5.83
C LYS A 83 -0.62 17.94 5.20
N MET A 84 0.45 18.70 5.39
CA MET A 84 0.55 20.05 4.83
C MET A 84 0.56 20.03 3.31
N LEU A 85 1.42 19.22 2.70
CA LEU A 85 1.54 19.14 1.24
C LEU A 85 0.26 18.59 0.60
N SER A 86 -0.33 17.55 1.19
CA SER A 86 -1.61 17.01 0.70
C SER A 86 -2.75 18.02 0.83
N GLY A 87 -2.82 18.77 1.93
CA GLY A 87 -3.79 19.85 2.09
C GLY A 87 -3.61 20.99 1.09
N MET A 88 -2.37 21.27 0.67
CA MET A 88 -2.10 22.26 -0.39
C MET A 88 -2.62 21.80 -1.75
N LEU A 89 -2.56 20.51 -2.07
CA LEU A 89 -3.08 19.95 -3.31
C LEU A 89 -4.59 20.12 -3.41
N VAL A 90 -5.33 19.85 -2.33
CA VAL A 90 -6.80 19.92 -2.31
C VAL A 90 -7.35 21.24 -1.76
N ARG A 91 -6.52 22.26 -1.65
CA ARG A 91 -6.94 23.59 -1.15
C ARG A 91 -8.10 24.20 -1.92
N LYS A 92 -8.17 23.93 -3.21
CA LYS A 92 -9.31 24.30 -4.06
C LYS A 92 -9.98 23.00 -4.51
N PRO A 93 -11.33 22.94 -4.46
CA PRO A 93 -12.06 21.81 -5.01
C PRO A 93 -11.70 21.57 -6.47
N ILE A 94 -11.66 20.29 -6.86
CA ILE A 94 -11.48 19.91 -8.26
C ILE A 94 -12.68 20.43 -9.05
N ARG A 95 -12.40 21.12 -10.15
CA ARG A 95 -13.44 21.51 -11.09
C ARG A 95 -13.72 20.36 -12.05
N LEU A 96 -14.97 20.06 -12.22
CA LEU A 96 -15.47 19.01 -13.11
C LEU A 96 -16.22 19.70 -14.25
N ASP A 97 -15.50 20.02 -15.31
CA ASP A 97 -16.06 20.60 -16.52
C ASP A 97 -16.41 19.47 -17.50
N ASP A 98 -17.56 19.54 -18.16
CA ASP A 98 -18.04 18.59 -19.18
C ASP A 98 -18.11 17.11 -18.74
N VAL A 99 -18.44 16.90 -17.48
CA VAL A 99 -18.60 15.54 -16.89
C VAL A 99 -20.09 15.17 -16.88
N SER A 100 -20.42 13.96 -17.33
CA SER A 100 -21.79 13.46 -17.30
C SER A 100 -22.34 13.37 -15.86
N ASP A 101 -23.64 13.49 -15.70
CA ASP A 101 -24.28 13.43 -14.38
C ASP A 101 -24.00 12.09 -13.68
N LEU A 102 -23.98 10.99 -14.43
CA LEU A 102 -23.63 9.65 -13.90
C LEU A 102 -22.23 9.64 -13.26
N VAL A 103 -21.22 10.18 -13.93
CA VAL A 103 -19.86 10.27 -13.38
C VAL A 103 -19.82 11.23 -12.21
N ARG A 104 -20.55 12.36 -12.30
CA ARG A 104 -20.63 13.33 -11.20
C ARG A 104 -21.20 12.72 -9.92
N GLU A 105 -22.25 11.90 -10.02
CA GLU A 105 -22.82 11.18 -8.89
C GLU A 105 -21.82 10.18 -8.28
N GLN A 106 -21.05 9.46 -9.10
CA GLN A 106 -20.03 8.53 -8.61
C GLN A 106 -18.92 9.23 -7.81
N LEU A 107 -18.63 10.50 -8.09
CA LEU A 107 -17.58 11.26 -7.42
C LEU A 107 -17.97 11.79 -6.03
N PHE A 108 -19.23 11.64 -5.59
CA PHE A 108 -19.64 11.90 -4.21
C PHE A 108 -19.28 10.77 -3.24
N ASP A 109 -19.00 9.58 -3.77
CA ASP A 109 -18.54 8.42 -3.00
C ASP A 109 -17.72 7.52 -3.94
N VAL A 110 -16.44 7.84 -4.11
CA VAL A 110 -15.59 7.22 -5.13
C VAL A 110 -15.14 5.80 -4.78
N ASP A 111 -15.09 5.47 -3.49
CA ASP A 111 -14.52 4.23 -2.96
C ASP A 111 -15.55 3.28 -2.31
N LEU A 112 -16.84 3.62 -2.32
CA LEU A 112 -17.92 2.94 -1.61
C LEU A 112 -17.80 2.99 -0.06
N GLU A 113 -16.94 3.89 0.45
CA GLU A 113 -16.74 4.12 1.89
C GLU A 113 -17.29 5.47 2.34
N GLY A 114 -17.95 6.20 1.44
CA GLY A 114 -18.54 7.52 1.69
C GLY A 114 -17.56 8.69 1.48
N ASN A 115 -16.40 8.46 0.86
CA ASN A 115 -15.45 9.51 0.57
C ASN A 115 -15.74 10.15 -0.78
N ASP A 116 -15.91 11.47 -0.78
CA ASP A 116 -15.96 12.23 -2.02
C ASP A 116 -14.58 12.34 -2.68
N LEU A 117 -14.54 12.80 -3.93
CA LEU A 117 -13.32 12.94 -4.72
C LEU A 117 -12.23 13.75 -3.98
N ASN A 118 -12.57 14.81 -3.25
CA ASN A 118 -11.56 15.66 -2.59
C ASN A 118 -10.97 14.97 -1.36
N VAL A 119 -11.80 14.31 -0.56
CA VAL A 119 -11.37 13.52 0.60
C VAL A 119 -10.50 12.36 0.14
N TRP A 120 -10.95 11.62 -0.86
CA TRP A 120 -10.21 10.51 -1.44
C TRP A 120 -8.85 10.96 -2.01
N LEU A 121 -8.83 12.07 -2.77
CA LEU A 121 -7.60 12.63 -3.32
C LEU A 121 -6.63 13.04 -2.21
N TYR A 122 -7.14 13.67 -1.15
CA TYR A 122 -6.32 14.04 0.01
C TYR A 122 -5.64 12.81 0.64
N GLN A 123 -6.40 11.75 0.86
CA GLN A 123 -5.89 10.50 1.45
C GLN A 123 -4.88 9.82 0.51
N THR A 124 -5.19 9.71 -0.77
CA THR A 124 -4.32 9.12 -1.80
C THR A 124 -3.02 9.91 -1.97
N ALA A 125 -3.10 11.25 -1.97
CA ALA A 125 -1.93 12.12 -2.03
C ALA A 125 -0.99 11.92 -0.83
N ARG A 126 -1.53 11.70 0.37
CA ARG A 126 -0.73 11.39 1.57
C ARG A 126 0.10 10.12 1.39
N VAL A 127 -0.48 9.08 0.81
CA VAL A 127 0.24 7.84 0.48
C VAL A 127 1.33 8.12 -0.55
N ALA A 128 0.99 8.80 -1.64
CA ALA A 128 1.94 9.11 -2.70
C ALA A 128 3.13 9.95 -2.22
N ILE A 129 2.90 10.96 -1.39
CA ILE A 129 3.94 11.83 -0.82
C ILE A 129 4.85 11.04 0.15
N SER A 130 4.27 10.17 0.97
CA SER A 130 5.03 9.39 1.96
C SER A 130 5.89 8.31 1.32
N PHE A 131 5.37 7.61 0.33
CA PHE A 131 6.00 6.39 -0.22
C PHE A 131 6.54 6.55 -1.64
N GLY A 132 6.35 7.71 -2.27
CA GLY A 132 6.87 8.05 -3.60
C GLY A 132 5.91 7.74 -4.75
N HIS A 133 4.95 6.85 -4.57
CA HIS A 133 3.87 6.56 -5.53
C HIS A 133 2.67 5.92 -4.83
N VAL A 134 1.59 5.74 -5.58
CA VAL A 134 0.37 5.07 -5.16
C VAL A 134 -0.25 4.39 -6.38
N GLY A 135 -0.83 3.21 -6.19
CA GLY A 135 -1.65 2.56 -7.20
C GLY A 135 -3.12 2.90 -6.99
N VAL A 136 -3.84 3.09 -8.09
CA VAL A 136 -5.30 3.22 -8.08
C VAL A 136 -5.87 2.20 -9.05
N LEU A 137 -6.73 1.34 -8.55
CA LEU A 137 -7.49 0.39 -9.35
C LEU A 137 -8.93 0.90 -9.44
N VAL A 138 -9.46 0.99 -10.64
CA VAL A 138 -10.90 1.12 -10.86
C VAL A 138 -11.47 -0.28 -10.90
N ASP A 139 -12.24 -0.63 -9.89
CA ASP A 139 -12.85 -1.96 -9.72
C ASP A 139 -14.37 -1.87 -9.82
N ALA A 140 -15.04 -2.98 -9.99
CA ALA A 140 -16.49 -3.08 -10.00
C ALA A 140 -16.93 -4.30 -9.19
N PRO A 141 -18.05 -4.21 -8.43
CA PRO A 141 -18.60 -5.36 -7.73
C PRO A 141 -18.99 -6.46 -8.74
N LYS A 142 -18.83 -7.71 -8.33
CA LYS A 142 -19.13 -8.89 -9.18
C LYS A 142 -20.62 -9.03 -9.52
N ASP A 143 -21.50 -8.61 -8.62
CA ASP A 143 -22.94 -8.89 -8.71
C ASP A 143 -23.79 -7.68 -8.30
N GLY A 144 -24.88 -7.46 -9.01
CA GLY A 144 -25.97 -6.56 -8.65
C GLY A 144 -26.39 -5.57 -9.73
N GLU A 145 -27.68 -5.37 -9.91
CA GLU A 145 -28.25 -4.40 -10.86
C GLU A 145 -27.81 -2.94 -10.61
N LYS A 146 -27.18 -2.66 -9.45
CA LYS A 146 -26.67 -1.35 -9.06
C LYS A 146 -25.15 -1.31 -8.87
N ALA A 147 -24.44 -2.31 -9.42
CA ALA A 147 -22.98 -2.36 -9.36
C ALA A 147 -22.39 -1.16 -10.12
N ARG A 148 -21.72 -0.25 -9.40
CA ARG A 148 -21.01 0.88 -10.02
C ARG A 148 -19.51 0.71 -9.82
N PRO A 149 -18.68 1.22 -10.74
CA PRO A 149 -17.24 1.28 -10.54
C PRO A 149 -16.88 2.09 -9.28
N TYR A 150 -15.82 1.66 -8.60
CA TYR A 150 -15.26 2.35 -7.44
C TYR A 150 -13.73 2.31 -7.47
N TRP A 151 -13.09 3.16 -6.71
CA TRP A 151 -11.65 3.31 -6.74
C TRP A 151 -11.02 2.70 -5.48
N VAL A 152 -10.05 1.84 -5.70
CA VAL A 152 -9.27 1.20 -4.63
C VAL A 152 -7.84 1.74 -4.66
N THR A 153 -7.37 2.22 -3.53
CA THR A 153 -6.01 2.75 -3.38
C THR A 153 -5.08 1.66 -2.85
N TYR A 154 -3.94 1.46 -3.53
CA TYR A 154 -2.88 0.55 -3.11
C TYR A 154 -1.63 1.32 -2.73
N ALA A 155 -1.16 1.14 -1.50
CA ALA A 155 0.16 1.62 -1.11
C ALA A 155 1.26 0.83 -1.86
N PRO A 156 2.45 1.41 -2.07
CA PRO A 156 3.53 0.73 -2.81
C PRO A 156 3.89 -0.65 -2.26
N LYS A 157 3.79 -0.86 -0.96
CA LYS A 157 4.03 -2.15 -0.31
C LYS A 157 3.00 -3.23 -0.66
N ASP A 158 1.83 -2.82 -1.13
CA ASP A 158 0.76 -3.73 -1.54
C ASP A 158 0.85 -4.07 -3.03
N ILE A 159 1.72 -3.38 -3.78
CA ILE A 159 2.02 -3.65 -5.19
C ILE A 159 3.24 -4.57 -5.28
N LEU A 160 3.02 -5.88 -5.19
CA LEU A 160 4.10 -6.87 -5.11
C LEU A 160 4.98 -6.93 -6.35
N GLY A 161 4.42 -6.61 -7.52
CA GLY A 161 5.20 -6.60 -8.73
C GLY A 161 4.34 -6.48 -9.98
N TRP A 162 5.03 -6.18 -11.08
CA TRP A 162 4.43 -6.01 -12.40
C TRP A 162 5.34 -6.58 -13.49
N ARG A 163 4.76 -6.92 -14.62
CA ARG A 163 5.47 -7.26 -15.85
C ARG A 163 5.03 -6.33 -16.97
N THR A 164 5.97 -5.99 -17.83
CA THR A 164 5.70 -5.20 -19.02
C THR A 164 6.34 -5.85 -20.22
N GLU A 165 5.68 -5.78 -21.37
CA GLU A 165 6.17 -6.24 -22.65
C GLU A 165 6.10 -5.12 -23.68
N ILE A 166 6.91 -5.22 -24.74
CA ILE A 166 6.82 -4.30 -25.87
C ILE A 166 5.90 -4.95 -26.90
N ILE A 167 4.71 -4.37 -27.08
CA ILE A 167 3.70 -4.81 -28.02
C ILE A 167 3.47 -3.66 -29.00
N ASP A 168 3.67 -3.88 -30.29
CA ASP A 168 3.56 -2.86 -31.34
C ASP A 168 4.43 -1.62 -31.09
N GLY A 169 5.64 -1.83 -30.55
CA GLY A 169 6.58 -0.74 -30.25
C GLY A 169 6.26 0.07 -28.98
N VAL A 170 5.19 -0.27 -28.26
CA VAL A 170 4.76 0.39 -27.03
C VAL A 170 4.92 -0.56 -25.84
N ARG A 171 5.48 -0.03 -24.74
CA ARG A 171 5.56 -0.80 -23.49
C ARG A 171 4.20 -0.87 -22.84
N LYS A 172 3.63 -2.07 -22.76
CA LYS A 172 2.34 -2.34 -22.13
C LYS A 172 2.52 -3.15 -20.85
N LEU A 173 1.66 -2.89 -19.86
CA LEU A 173 1.57 -3.69 -18.65
C LEU A 173 0.86 -5.01 -18.99
N THR A 174 1.51 -6.14 -18.71
CA THR A 174 0.97 -7.47 -19.01
C THR A 174 0.62 -8.27 -17.75
N GLN A 175 1.11 -7.89 -16.58
CA GLN A 175 0.72 -8.48 -15.32
C GLN A 175 0.94 -7.48 -14.18
N LEU A 176 -0.01 -7.42 -13.25
CA LEU A 176 0.10 -6.68 -11.98
C LEU A 176 -0.30 -7.61 -10.84
N ARG A 177 0.47 -7.61 -9.74
CA ARG A 177 0.18 -8.41 -8.55
C ARG A 177 0.02 -7.51 -7.35
N LEU A 178 -1.14 -7.59 -6.71
CA LEU A 178 -1.56 -6.75 -5.60
C LEU A 178 -1.82 -7.62 -4.37
N MET A 179 -1.35 -7.18 -3.22
CA MET A 179 -1.69 -7.78 -1.94
C MET A 179 -2.89 -7.05 -1.36
N GLU A 180 -3.89 -7.81 -0.95
CA GLU A 180 -5.13 -7.30 -0.39
C GLU A 180 -5.41 -7.90 0.98
N GLN A 181 -6.12 -7.16 1.80
CA GLN A 181 -6.69 -7.64 3.06
C GLN A 181 -8.20 -7.47 2.98
N VAL A 182 -8.92 -8.58 3.07
CA VAL A 182 -10.38 -8.60 3.03
C VAL A 182 -10.90 -8.99 4.41
N VAL A 183 -11.87 -8.24 4.90
CA VAL A 183 -12.58 -8.59 6.14
C VAL A 183 -13.72 -9.51 5.78
N GLU A 184 -13.75 -10.68 6.38
CA GLU A 184 -14.83 -11.64 6.26
C GLU A 184 -15.52 -11.88 7.61
N SER A 185 -16.82 -12.14 7.60
CA SER A 185 -17.54 -12.48 8.81
C SER A 185 -17.04 -13.82 9.37
N ASP A 186 -16.80 -13.85 10.69
CA ASP A 186 -16.47 -15.07 11.44
C ASP A 186 -17.55 -15.33 12.51
N GLY A 187 -18.54 -16.11 12.14
CA GLY A 187 -19.76 -16.32 12.94
C GLY A 187 -20.66 -15.09 12.97
N LYS A 188 -21.46 -14.95 14.04
CA LYS A 188 -22.50 -13.91 14.13
C LYS A 188 -21.93 -12.52 14.47
N TYR A 189 -20.82 -12.44 15.19
CA TYR A 189 -20.28 -11.21 15.75
C TYR A 189 -18.78 -11.01 15.52
N GLY A 190 -18.11 -12.05 14.97
CA GLY A 190 -16.68 -12.02 14.72
C GLY A 190 -16.34 -11.59 13.30
N GLU A 191 -15.10 -11.11 13.13
CA GLU A 191 -14.50 -10.76 11.85
C GLU A 191 -13.10 -11.38 11.76
N LYS A 192 -12.75 -11.83 10.58
CA LYS A 192 -11.39 -12.29 10.29
C LYS A 192 -10.82 -11.52 9.10
N ILE A 193 -9.54 -11.19 9.18
CA ILE A 193 -8.81 -10.57 8.09
C ILE A 193 -8.16 -11.68 7.25
N VAL A 194 -8.56 -11.77 5.99
CA VAL A 194 -8.02 -12.70 5.01
C VAL A 194 -7.07 -11.97 4.09
N LYS A 195 -5.81 -12.42 4.05
CA LYS A 195 -4.82 -11.91 3.10
C LYS A 195 -4.92 -12.66 1.79
N GLN A 196 -5.04 -11.93 0.69
CA GLN A 196 -5.10 -12.50 -0.66
C GLN A 196 -4.17 -11.76 -1.62
N ILE A 197 -3.84 -12.41 -2.72
CA ILE A 197 -3.10 -11.81 -3.82
C ILE A 197 -4.02 -11.76 -5.03
N ARG A 198 -4.25 -10.55 -5.53
CA ARG A 198 -4.93 -10.32 -6.79
C ARG A 198 -3.88 -10.24 -7.89
N VAL A 199 -4.04 -11.05 -8.92
CA VAL A 199 -3.24 -11.00 -10.15
C VAL A 199 -4.14 -10.44 -11.24
N LEU A 200 -3.70 -9.37 -11.86
CA LEU A 200 -4.38 -8.73 -12.99
C LEU A 200 -3.56 -8.95 -14.25
N GLU A 201 -4.20 -9.45 -15.29
CA GLU A 201 -3.66 -9.60 -16.63
C GLU A 201 -4.68 -9.04 -17.63
N PRO A 202 -4.29 -8.67 -18.85
CA PRO A 202 -5.25 -8.17 -19.84
C PRO A 202 -6.41 -9.14 -20.03
N GLY A 203 -7.62 -8.65 -19.75
CA GLY A 203 -8.87 -9.41 -19.89
C GLY A 203 -9.22 -10.36 -18.74
N ARG A 204 -8.36 -10.57 -17.75
CA ARG A 204 -8.66 -11.49 -16.64
C ARG A 204 -8.05 -11.08 -15.31
N TYR A 205 -8.63 -11.59 -14.23
CA TYR A 205 -8.04 -11.54 -12.89
C TYR A 205 -8.04 -12.92 -12.23
N GLU A 206 -7.14 -13.11 -11.28
CA GLU A 206 -7.07 -14.26 -10.39
C GLU A 206 -6.95 -13.77 -8.95
N ILE A 207 -7.61 -14.46 -8.01
CA ILE A 207 -7.46 -14.26 -6.57
C ILE A 207 -6.82 -15.50 -5.97
N HIS A 208 -5.70 -15.31 -5.28
CA HIS A 208 -5.00 -16.40 -4.59
C HIS A 208 -5.06 -16.20 -3.09
N ARG A 209 -5.43 -17.26 -2.35
CA ARG A 209 -5.48 -17.26 -0.88
C ARG A 209 -4.60 -18.36 -0.30
N LYS A 210 -4.15 -18.18 0.93
CA LYS A 210 -3.40 -19.21 1.64
C LYS A 210 -4.31 -20.37 2.04
N ASN A 211 -3.87 -21.58 1.72
CA ASN A 211 -4.48 -22.80 2.25
C ASN A 211 -3.99 -23.09 3.70
N ASN A 212 -4.48 -24.16 4.31
CA ASN A 212 -4.08 -24.58 5.66
C ASN A 212 -2.58 -24.94 5.80
N LYS A 213 -1.87 -25.13 4.70
CA LYS A 213 -0.41 -25.36 4.66
C LYS A 213 0.39 -24.07 4.47
N GLY A 214 -0.27 -22.91 4.38
CA GLY A 214 0.36 -21.62 4.16
C GLY A 214 0.74 -21.32 2.71
N GLU A 215 0.38 -22.19 1.74
CA GLU A 215 0.63 -22.01 0.32
C GLU A 215 -0.49 -21.21 -0.34
N TYR A 216 -0.14 -20.27 -1.21
CA TYR A 216 -1.15 -19.58 -2.02
C TYR A 216 -1.69 -20.49 -3.12
N LYS A 217 -3.01 -20.63 -3.18
CA LYS A 217 -3.75 -21.38 -4.20
C LYS A 217 -4.81 -20.49 -4.82
N LEU A 218 -5.14 -20.76 -6.06
CA LEU A 218 -6.24 -20.11 -6.76
C LEU A 218 -7.53 -20.32 -5.94
N HIS A 219 -8.19 -19.21 -5.63
CA HIS A 219 -9.43 -19.17 -4.88
C HIS A 219 -10.60 -18.75 -5.77
N ASP A 220 -10.34 -17.81 -6.68
CA ASP A 220 -11.33 -17.24 -7.57
C ASP A 220 -10.64 -16.65 -8.81
N GLU A 221 -11.35 -16.62 -9.95
CA GLU A 221 -10.91 -16.05 -11.21
C GLU A 221 -12.09 -15.52 -12.00
N GLY A 222 -11.84 -14.62 -12.93
CA GLY A 222 -12.87 -14.10 -13.80
C GLY A 222 -12.32 -13.20 -14.90
N GLU A 223 -13.23 -12.81 -15.77
CA GLU A 223 -12.92 -11.86 -16.83
C GLU A 223 -12.96 -10.43 -16.30
N MET A 224 -12.16 -9.56 -16.87
CA MET A 224 -12.05 -8.17 -16.55
C MET A 224 -12.15 -7.38 -17.85
N SER A 225 -13.16 -6.54 -17.97
CA SER A 225 -13.30 -5.66 -19.14
C SER A 225 -12.38 -4.45 -18.98
N ILE A 226 -11.12 -4.61 -19.38
CA ILE A 226 -10.16 -3.53 -19.56
C ILE A 226 -9.62 -3.58 -20.98
#